data_bf1a6e850f76efd6721d3372d2a89d0a
#
_entry.id   bf1a6e850f76efd6721d3372d2a89d0a
#
_cell.length_a   1.000
_cell.length_b   1.000
_cell.length_c   1.000
_cell.angle_alpha   90.00
_cell.angle_beta   90.00
_cell.angle_gamma   90.00
#
_symmetry.space_group_name_H-M   'P 1'
#
loop_
_entity.id
_entity.type
_entity.pdbx_description
1 polymer ?
#
loop_
_entity_poly.entity_id
_entity_poly.type
_entity_poly.pdbx_seq_one_letter_code
_entity_poly.pdbx_strand_id
1 'polypeptide(L)'
;MQTVDETPLQIEAAKKPDMIVAHAQFFTANACYSDIVLPITTEWENHAAMTGGTLVHSSNREMMVVYQNIVAPLYEAKSEGWIAVELGKRLGLAESDLAPISEDQAFFNKLASMKKIDSDGKTLVNAVKLTKQDIQNLGAEGNPQDGALEWTELEKAGVYQVKRQQGDNYGYIAFKDFRDDPDANPLDTPSGKLEIYCQTLADKINGM
;
A
#
# COMPACT_ATOMS: atom_id res chain seq x y z
N MET A 1 -1.24 5.12 -12.80
CA MET A 1 -2.62 5.16 -13.29
C MET A 1 -2.60 4.65 -14.71
N GLN A 2 -3.07 3.46 -14.90
CA GLN A 2 -3.20 2.92 -16.25
C GLN A 2 -4.51 3.44 -16.79
N THR A 3 -4.43 4.35 -17.69
CA THR A 3 -5.68 4.85 -18.05
C THR A 3 -5.68 5.54 -19.33
N VAL A 4 -6.64 5.28 -20.00
CA VAL A 4 -7.25 6.08 -20.99
C VAL A 4 -6.30 6.50 -22.09
N ASP A 5 -6.44 5.82 -23.13
CA ASP A 5 -5.73 6.03 -24.40
C ASP A 5 -6.28 7.29 -25.12
N GLU A 6 -6.49 8.37 -24.35
CA GLU A 6 -7.04 9.61 -24.89
C GLU A 6 -6.11 10.81 -24.59
N THR A 7 -4.87 10.71 -25.02
CA THR A 7 -3.87 11.77 -24.86
C THR A 7 -4.37 13.15 -25.32
N PRO A 8 -5.07 13.30 -26.46
CA PRO A 8 -5.59 14.61 -26.86
C PRO A 8 -6.57 15.20 -25.85
N LEU A 9 -7.46 14.39 -25.27
CA LEU A 9 -8.40 14.84 -24.26
C LEU A 9 -7.71 15.24 -22.95
N GLN A 10 -6.66 14.51 -22.57
CA GLN A 10 -5.84 14.85 -21.40
C GLN A 10 -5.12 16.19 -21.58
N ILE A 11 -4.57 16.46 -22.76
CA ILE A 11 -3.95 17.75 -23.11
C ILE A 11 -4.96 18.88 -23.03
N GLU A 12 -6.15 18.70 -23.58
CA GLU A 12 -7.22 19.71 -23.49
C GLU A 12 -7.71 19.91 -22.04
N ALA A 13 -7.77 18.85 -21.25
CA ALA A 13 -8.13 18.93 -19.84
C ALA A 13 -7.04 19.68 -19.02
N ALA A 14 -5.78 19.48 -19.33
CA ALA A 14 -4.66 20.16 -18.66
C ALA A 14 -4.65 21.67 -18.88
N LYS A 15 -5.35 22.19 -19.89
CA LYS A 15 -5.48 23.64 -20.13
C LYS A 15 -6.53 24.32 -19.26
N LYS A 16 -7.35 23.56 -18.51
CA LYS A 16 -8.48 24.11 -17.75
C LYS A 16 -8.17 24.54 -16.32
N PRO A 17 -7.33 23.81 -15.55
CA PRO A 17 -6.93 24.23 -14.21
C PRO A 17 -6.13 25.53 -14.25
N ASP A 18 -6.28 26.35 -13.21
CA ASP A 18 -5.50 27.59 -13.05
C ASP A 18 -4.03 27.29 -12.73
N MET A 19 -3.75 26.12 -12.14
CA MET A 19 -2.41 25.66 -11.81
C MET A 19 -2.35 24.13 -11.79
N ILE A 20 -1.27 23.58 -12.31
CA ILE A 20 -0.95 22.13 -12.27
C ILE A 20 0.38 21.94 -11.56
N VAL A 21 0.38 21.13 -10.53
CA VAL A 21 1.59 20.70 -9.83
C VAL A 21 1.83 19.21 -10.12
N ALA A 22 2.98 18.85 -10.63
CA ALA A 22 3.39 17.48 -10.82
C ALA A 22 4.36 17.03 -9.75
N HIS A 23 4.11 15.86 -9.18
CA HIS A 23 5.10 15.10 -8.42
C HIS A 23 5.77 14.13 -9.39
N ALA A 24 7.09 14.27 -9.60
CA ALA A 24 7.76 13.48 -10.62
C ALA A 24 9.19 13.09 -10.21
N GLN A 25 9.54 11.84 -10.48
CA GLN A 25 10.91 11.34 -10.37
C GLN A 25 11.75 11.71 -11.60
N PHE A 26 11.08 11.82 -12.75
CA PHE A 26 11.68 12.15 -14.04
C PHE A 26 10.83 13.21 -14.73
N PHE A 27 11.45 13.98 -15.60
CA PHE A 27 10.75 14.99 -16.38
C PHE A 27 9.95 14.31 -17.51
N THR A 28 8.79 13.80 -17.14
CA THR A 28 7.88 13.08 -18.05
C THR A 28 7.07 14.03 -18.93
N ALA A 29 6.37 13.48 -19.93
CA ALA A 29 5.46 14.26 -20.75
C ALA A 29 4.41 15.01 -19.91
N ASN A 30 3.87 14.38 -18.86
CA ASN A 30 2.92 15.06 -17.97
C ASN A 30 3.57 16.22 -17.19
N ALA A 31 4.81 16.04 -16.75
CA ALA A 31 5.55 17.12 -16.09
C ALA A 31 5.76 18.34 -17.00
N CYS A 32 5.89 18.13 -18.33
CA CYS A 32 5.99 19.20 -19.30
C CYS A 32 4.75 20.09 -19.42
N TYR A 33 3.59 19.60 -18.98
CA TYR A 33 2.33 20.36 -18.96
C TYR A 33 2.01 20.95 -17.58
N SER A 34 2.93 20.85 -16.64
CA SER A 34 2.74 21.35 -15.28
C SER A 34 3.42 22.69 -15.07
N ASP A 35 2.80 23.53 -14.26
CA ASP A 35 3.34 24.85 -13.90
C ASP A 35 4.47 24.72 -12.87
N ILE A 36 4.37 23.72 -11.99
CA ILE A 36 5.36 23.41 -10.97
C ILE A 36 5.64 21.91 -10.99
N VAL A 37 6.92 21.55 -10.97
CA VAL A 37 7.37 20.15 -10.84
C VAL A 37 8.11 20.01 -9.52
N LEU A 38 7.61 19.17 -8.63
CA LEU A 38 8.23 18.84 -7.37
C LEU A 38 8.96 17.50 -7.52
N PRO A 39 10.28 17.45 -7.31
CA PRO A 39 11.03 16.21 -7.38
C PRO A 39 10.67 15.30 -6.21
N ILE A 40 10.27 14.08 -6.51
CA ILE A 40 9.97 13.07 -5.51
C ILE A 40 11.02 11.97 -5.49
N THR A 41 11.19 11.37 -4.32
CA THR A 41 12.08 10.23 -4.12
C THR A 41 11.61 9.00 -4.89
N THR A 42 12.57 8.21 -5.33
CA THR A 42 12.33 6.88 -5.91
C THR A 42 12.17 5.84 -4.80
N GLU A 43 11.76 4.64 -5.18
CA GLU A 43 11.69 3.50 -4.25
C GLU A 43 13.05 3.16 -3.61
N TRP A 44 14.15 3.47 -4.28
CA TRP A 44 15.52 3.24 -3.82
C TRP A 44 15.99 4.23 -2.77
N GLU A 45 15.30 5.36 -2.68
CA GLU A 45 15.57 6.47 -1.79
C GLU A 45 14.62 6.50 -0.58
N ASN A 46 13.62 5.66 -0.58
CA ASN A 46 12.60 5.57 0.50
C ASN A 46 12.55 4.21 1.14
N HIS A 47 12.28 4.21 2.44
CA HIS A 47 11.71 3.03 3.07
C HIS A 47 10.29 2.83 2.54
N ALA A 48 10.12 1.89 1.72
CA ALA A 48 8.78 1.45 1.55
C ALA A 48 8.75 -0.04 1.73
N ALA A 49 8.17 -0.48 2.81
CA ALA A 49 7.44 -1.71 2.66
C ALA A 49 6.45 -1.38 1.61
N MET A 50 6.66 -1.94 0.50
CA MET A 50 5.92 -1.64 -0.65
C MET A 50 4.52 -1.64 -0.36
N THR A 51 4.38 -0.52 -0.10
CA THR A 51 3.25 -0.02 -0.07
C THR A 51 2.42 -0.57 -1.05
N GLY A 52 1.72 -1.13 -0.49
CA GLY A 52 0.67 -1.15 -1.10
C GLY A 52 0.50 -1.92 -2.23
N GLY A 53 1.23 -1.74 -2.87
CA GLY A 53 0.95 -2.27 -3.90
C GLY A 53 1.37 -3.50 -4.18
N THR A 54 2.26 -3.46 -3.60
CA THR A 54 3.00 -4.42 -4.10
C THR A 54 3.25 -5.50 -3.30
N LEU A 55 2.68 -5.55 -2.33
CA LEU A 55 2.45 -6.91 -2.07
C LEU A 55 1.96 -7.43 -3.35
N VAL A 56 2.99 -7.76 -4.05
CA VAL A 56 2.79 -8.17 -5.34
C VAL A 56 1.72 -9.12 -5.28
N HIS A 57 0.85 -8.59 -5.64
CA HIS A 57 -0.34 -9.17 -5.72
C HIS A 57 -0.37 -10.22 -6.73
N SER A 58 0.25 -11.21 -6.40
CA SER A 58 -0.48 -12.42 -6.65
C SER A 58 -1.72 -12.26 -5.83
N SER A 59 -2.83 -12.28 -6.43
CA SER A 59 -4.12 -12.35 -5.79
C SER A 59 -4.18 -13.37 -4.64
N ASN A 60 -3.23 -14.24 -4.52
CA ASN A 60 -3.08 -15.29 -3.51
C ASN A 60 -2.04 -14.97 -2.43
N ARG A 61 -1.43 -13.79 -2.43
CA ARG A 61 -0.47 -13.39 -1.40
C ARG A 61 0.73 -14.32 -1.27
N GLU A 62 1.25 -14.77 -2.39
CA GLU A 62 2.35 -15.73 -2.44
C GLU A 62 3.73 -15.11 -2.54
N MET A 63 3.81 -13.83 -2.81
CA MET A 63 5.08 -13.12 -2.89
C MET A 63 5.03 -11.83 -2.09
N MET A 64 6.12 -11.53 -1.41
CA MET A 64 6.34 -10.29 -0.66
C MET A 64 7.63 -9.65 -1.15
N VAL A 65 7.59 -8.35 -1.33
CA VAL A 65 8.76 -7.55 -1.70
C VAL A 65 8.92 -6.43 -0.68
N VAL A 66 10.15 -6.23 -0.23
CA VAL A 66 10.51 -5.15 0.67
C VAL A 66 11.63 -4.35 0.02
N TYR A 67 11.41 -3.07 -0.12
CA TYR A 67 12.47 -2.16 -0.54
C TYR A 67 13.15 -1.55 0.69
N GLN A 68 14.44 -1.41 0.59
CA GLN A 68 15.25 -0.68 1.56
C GLN A 68 15.81 0.58 0.92
N ASN A 69 16.16 1.54 1.75
CA ASN A 69 16.97 2.67 1.31
C ASN A 69 18.33 2.17 0.86
N ILE A 70 18.58 2.23 -0.42
CA ILE A 70 19.87 1.86 -1.01
C ILE A 70 20.75 3.09 -1.18
N VAL A 71 20.13 4.22 -1.47
CA VAL A 71 20.79 5.50 -1.69
C VAL A 71 20.06 6.62 -0.96
N ALA A 72 20.79 7.65 -0.58
CA ALA A 72 20.17 8.85 -0.05
C ALA A 72 19.42 9.60 -1.17
N PRO A 73 18.33 10.32 -0.83
CA PRO A 73 17.63 11.15 -1.79
C PRO A 73 18.58 12.11 -2.53
N LEU A 74 18.45 12.17 -3.84
CA LEU A 74 19.25 13.04 -4.67
C LEU A 74 18.66 14.45 -4.67
N TYR A 75 19.54 15.44 -4.60
CA TYR A 75 19.19 16.87 -4.65
C TYR A 75 18.13 17.26 -3.61
N GLU A 76 17.03 17.87 -4.06
CA GLU A 76 15.94 18.34 -3.22
C GLU A 76 14.75 17.38 -3.18
N ALA A 77 14.88 16.15 -3.70
CA ALA A 77 13.81 15.18 -3.74
C ALA A 77 13.31 14.86 -2.32
N LYS A 78 11.99 14.80 -2.16
CA LYS A 78 11.29 14.48 -0.93
C LYS A 78 10.22 13.43 -1.18
N SER A 79 9.83 12.71 -0.12
CA SER A 79 8.70 11.80 -0.23
C SER A 79 7.40 12.56 -0.52
N GLU A 80 6.45 11.94 -1.22
CA GLU A 80 5.13 12.54 -1.45
C GLU A 80 4.41 12.83 -0.13
N GLY A 81 4.60 11.98 0.89
CA GLY A 81 4.07 12.20 2.23
C GLY A 81 4.62 13.48 2.86
N TRP A 82 5.93 13.69 2.79
CA TRP A 82 6.56 14.92 3.28
C TRP A 82 6.03 16.16 2.57
N ILE A 83 5.90 16.10 1.24
CA ILE A 83 5.36 17.21 0.44
C ILE A 83 3.93 17.54 0.86
N ALA A 84 3.09 16.53 1.03
CA ALA A 84 1.69 16.70 1.45
C ALA A 84 1.59 17.35 2.84
N VAL A 85 2.41 16.90 3.79
CA VAL A 85 2.46 17.47 5.15
C VAL A 85 2.91 18.92 5.11
N GLU A 86 3.99 19.23 4.41
CA GLU A 86 4.52 20.59 4.31
C GLU A 86 3.56 21.55 3.61
N LEU A 87 2.86 21.10 2.61
CA LEU A 87 1.81 21.88 1.95
C LEU A 87 0.63 22.13 2.89
N GLY A 88 0.16 21.09 3.56
CA GLY A 88 -0.96 21.20 4.50
C GLY A 88 -0.66 22.14 5.67
N LYS A 89 0.54 22.10 6.23
CA LYS A 89 1.01 23.04 7.27
C LYS A 89 0.93 24.50 6.79
N ARG A 90 1.32 24.77 5.53
CA ARG A 90 1.21 26.12 4.95
C ARG A 90 -0.23 26.55 4.70
N LEU A 91 -1.15 25.59 4.58
CA LEU A 91 -2.59 25.84 4.51
C LEU A 91 -3.26 25.93 5.87
N GLY A 92 -2.49 25.84 6.98
CA GLY A 92 -3.00 25.99 8.33
C GLY A 92 -3.52 24.69 8.98
N LEU A 93 -3.24 23.53 8.37
CA LEU A 93 -3.58 22.24 8.97
C LEU A 93 -2.52 21.80 9.98
N ALA A 94 -2.93 21.09 11.01
CA ALA A 94 -2.01 20.53 11.99
C ALA A 94 -1.27 19.30 11.41
N GLU A 95 0.02 19.20 11.68
CA GLU A 95 0.82 18.05 11.23
C GLU A 95 0.28 16.72 11.78
N SER A 96 -0.21 16.72 13.03
CA SER A 96 -0.85 15.55 13.65
C SER A 96 -2.08 15.03 12.90
N ASP A 97 -2.78 15.89 12.17
CA ASP A 97 -3.94 15.52 11.40
C ASP A 97 -3.55 14.96 10.02
N LEU A 98 -2.40 15.41 9.50
CA LEU A 98 -1.88 15.02 8.19
C LEU A 98 -1.05 13.74 8.25
N ALA A 99 -0.24 13.61 9.28
CA ALA A 99 0.64 12.46 9.52
C ALA A 99 0.53 12.01 10.99
N PRO A 100 -0.56 11.34 11.37
CA PRO A 100 -0.80 10.94 12.76
C PRO A 100 0.19 9.88 13.27
N ILE A 101 0.92 9.23 12.37
CA ILE A 101 1.97 8.27 12.67
C ILE A 101 3.21 8.57 11.84
N SER A 102 4.40 8.22 12.36
CA SER A 102 5.65 8.34 11.62
C SER A 102 5.72 7.39 10.42
N GLU A 103 6.60 7.67 9.47
CA GLU A 103 6.86 6.78 8.33
C GLU A 103 7.34 5.39 8.79
N ASP A 104 8.20 5.34 9.83
CA ASP A 104 8.67 4.09 10.43
C ASP A 104 7.53 3.29 11.05
N GLN A 105 6.60 3.96 11.74
CA GLN A 105 5.41 3.32 12.30
C GLN A 105 4.50 2.80 11.19
N ALA A 106 4.32 3.56 10.13
CA ALA A 106 3.52 3.13 8.98
C ALA A 106 4.15 1.92 8.29
N PHE A 107 5.47 1.90 8.18
CA PHE A 107 6.22 0.77 7.65
C PHE A 107 6.05 -0.49 8.52
N PHE A 108 6.24 -0.37 9.83
CA PHE A 108 5.99 -1.47 10.76
C PHE A 108 4.55 -2.00 10.67
N ASN A 109 3.56 -1.12 10.70
CA ASN A 109 2.15 -1.51 10.61
C ASN A 109 1.89 -2.32 9.34
N LYS A 110 2.54 -1.97 8.27
CA LYS A 110 2.44 -2.66 7.00
C LYS A 110 3.08 -4.04 7.04
N LEU A 111 4.30 -4.15 7.56
CA LEU A 111 4.95 -5.44 7.79
C LEU A 111 4.10 -6.35 8.67
N ALA A 112 3.59 -5.82 9.78
CA ALA A 112 2.75 -6.56 10.71
C ALA A 112 1.42 -7.02 10.08
N SER A 113 0.90 -6.27 9.14
CA SER A 113 -0.33 -6.60 8.42
C SER A 113 -0.16 -7.62 7.30
N MET A 114 1.06 -7.95 6.93
CA MET A 114 1.33 -8.91 5.85
C MET A 114 0.80 -10.29 6.19
N LYS A 115 -0.01 -10.85 5.31
CA LYS A 115 -0.59 -12.18 5.45
C LYS A 115 -0.24 -13.05 4.25
N LYS A 116 -0.08 -14.33 4.51
CA LYS A 116 -0.07 -15.37 3.47
C LYS A 116 -1.25 -16.31 3.67
N ILE A 117 -1.61 -17.02 2.63
CA ILE A 117 -2.54 -18.15 2.73
C ILE A 117 -1.76 -19.36 3.20
N ASP A 118 -2.28 -20.05 4.22
CA ASP A 118 -1.66 -21.24 4.77
C ASP A 118 -1.86 -22.47 3.86
N SER A 119 -1.29 -23.60 4.25
CA SER A 119 -1.32 -24.87 3.50
C SER A 119 -2.74 -25.40 3.25
N ASP A 120 -3.69 -25.03 4.09
CA ASP A 120 -5.12 -25.36 3.92
C ASP A 120 -5.79 -24.64 2.73
N GLY A 121 -5.13 -23.63 2.18
CA GLY A 121 -5.63 -22.82 1.07
C GLY A 121 -6.72 -21.81 1.43
N LYS A 122 -7.01 -21.59 2.71
CA LYS A 122 -8.08 -20.73 3.21
C LYS A 122 -7.62 -19.77 4.30
N THR A 123 -6.90 -20.28 5.29
CA THR A 123 -6.52 -19.52 6.49
C THR A 123 -5.46 -18.47 6.17
N LEU A 124 -5.70 -17.25 6.62
CA LEU A 124 -4.71 -16.17 6.55
C LEU A 124 -3.88 -16.18 7.82
N VAL A 125 -2.58 -16.39 7.67
CA VAL A 125 -1.60 -16.34 8.77
C VAL A 125 -0.63 -15.19 8.55
N ASN A 126 0.03 -14.72 9.62
CA ASN A 126 1.06 -13.70 9.49
C ASN A 126 2.17 -14.21 8.60
N ALA A 127 2.57 -13.39 7.66
CA ALA A 127 3.66 -13.74 6.77
C ALA A 127 5.02 -13.48 7.42
N VAL A 128 5.15 -12.38 8.16
CA VAL A 128 6.40 -11.92 8.77
C VAL A 128 6.34 -12.10 10.28
N LYS A 129 7.37 -12.72 10.84
CA LYS A 129 7.61 -12.77 12.26
C LYS A 129 8.39 -11.53 12.69
N LEU A 130 7.91 -10.89 13.74
CA LEU A 130 8.47 -9.66 14.29
C LEU A 130 8.77 -9.88 15.77
N THR A 131 10.04 -9.77 16.15
CA THR A 131 10.47 -9.80 17.54
C THR A 131 10.39 -8.41 18.17
N LYS A 132 10.47 -8.36 19.49
CA LYS A 132 10.57 -7.07 20.21
C LYS A 132 11.77 -6.23 19.73
N GLN A 133 12.89 -6.90 19.43
CA GLN A 133 14.09 -6.23 18.95
C GLN A 133 13.90 -5.67 17.55
N ASP A 134 13.22 -6.39 16.66
CA ASP A 134 12.93 -5.90 15.31
C ASP A 134 12.08 -4.62 15.38
N ILE A 135 11.04 -4.60 16.22
CA ILE A 135 10.18 -3.44 16.41
C ILE A 135 10.98 -2.22 16.91
N GLN A 136 11.87 -2.44 17.87
CA GLN A 136 12.75 -1.38 18.36
C GLN A 136 13.72 -0.87 17.28
N ASN A 137 14.30 -1.78 16.49
CA ASN A 137 15.22 -1.43 15.41
C ASN A 137 14.50 -0.62 14.29
N LEU A 138 13.22 -0.90 14.06
CA LEU A 138 12.37 -0.18 13.13
C LEU A 138 11.92 1.19 13.65
N GLY A 139 12.24 1.54 14.91
CA GLY A 139 11.79 2.80 15.50
C GLY A 139 10.28 2.90 15.72
N ALA A 140 9.61 1.76 15.87
CA ALA A 140 8.16 1.67 15.92
C ALA A 140 7.66 1.15 17.27
N GLU A 141 6.38 1.32 17.51
CA GLU A 141 5.65 0.76 18.63
C GLU A 141 4.72 -0.37 18.16
N GLY A 142 4.63 -1.44 18.95
CA GLY A 142 3.75 -2.55 18.65
C GLY A 142 4.07 -3.80 19.45
N ASN A 143 3.36 -4.88 19.13
CA ASN A 143 3.55 -6.17 19.77
C ASN A 143 4.30 -7.13 18.87
N PRO A 144 5.18 -7.97 19.44
CA PRO A 144 5.77 -9.08 18.72
C PRO A 144 4.70 -10.00 18.14
N GLN A 145 4.98 -10.60 17.00
CA GLN A 145 4.09 -11.57 16.38
C GLN A 145 4.87 -12.74 15.77
N ASP A 146 4.26 -13.90 15.78
CA ASP A 146 4.74 -15.04 15.00
C ASP A 146 4.40 -14.84 13.52
N GLY A 147 5.18 -15.49 12.66
CA GLY A 147 5.03 -15.45 11.22
C GLY A 147 5.81 -16.56 10.53
N ALA A 148 5.62 -16.69 9.24
CA ALA A 148 6.24 -17.74 8.44
C ALA A 148 7.71 -17.45 8.10
N LEU A 149 8.11 -16.19 8.15
CA LEU A 149 9.45 -15.72 7.78
C LEU A 149 9.94 -14.72 8.81
N GLU A 150 11.18 -14.88 9.26
CA GLU A 150 11.84 -13.88 10.11
C GLU A 150 12.02 -12.57 9.35
N TRP A 151 11.76 -11.44 10.02
CA TRP A 151 11.94 -10.12 9.41
C TRP A 151 13.34 -9.93 8.85
N THR A 152 14.37 -10.32 9.61
CA THR A 152 15.77 -10.17 9.20
C THR A 152 16.14 -10.95 7.94
N GLU A 153 15.46 -12.08 7.69
CA GLU A 153 15.64 -12.83 6.44
C GLU A 153 14.98 -12.12 5.26
N LEU A 154 13.76 -11.60 5.45
CA LEU A 154 13.06 -10.84 4.43
C LEU A 154 13.80 -9.54 4.10
N GLU A 155 14.25 -8.82 5.12
CA GLU A 155 15.04 -7.59 4.98
C GLU A 155 16.29 -7.82 4.14
N LYS A 156 17.03 -8.88 4.43
CA LYS A 156 18.26 -9.25 3.72
C LYS A 156 17.99 -9.69 2.27
N ALA A 157 16.91 -10.43 2.06
CA ALA A 157 16.58 -10.99 0.75
C ALA A 157 15.85 -9.98 -0.16
N GLY A 158 15.14 -9.02 0.42
CA GLY A 158 14.27 -8.08 -0.30
C GLY A 158 13.02 -8.69 -0.92
N VAL A 159 13.04 -9.99 -1.18
CA VAL A 159 11.92 -10.73 -1.79
C VAL A 159 11.74 -12.07 -1.09
N TYR A 160 10.49 -12.41 -0.82
CA TYR A 160 10.12 -13.74 -0.36
C TYR A 160 8.96 -14.28 -1.19
N GLN A 161 9.13 -15.49 -1.69
CA GLN A 161 8.05 -16.25 -2.30
C GLN A 161 7.64 -17.39 -1.35
N VAL A 162 6.34 -17.51 -1.09
CA VAL A 162 5.80 -18.56 -0.24
C VAL A 162 6.15 -19.92 -0.83
N LYS A 163 6.89 -20.71 -0.07
CA LYS A 163 7.26 -22.07 -0.48
C LYS A 163 6.06 -22.98 -0.30
N ARG A 164 5.64 -23.60 -1.37
CA ARG A 164 4.61 -24.62 -1.38
C ARG A 164 5.22 -26.00 -1.26
N GLN A 165 4.52 -26.91 -0.61
CA GLN A 165 4.92 -28.29 -0.43
C GLN A 165 3.93 -29.23 -1.09
N GLN A 166 4.36 -30.48 -1.34
CA GLN A 166 3.44 -31.48 -1.86
C GLN A 166 2.32 -31.72 -0.83
N GLY A 167 1.10 -31.61 -1.27
CA GLY A 167 -0.09 -31.75 -0.41
C GLY A 167 -0.71 -30.42 0.04
N ASP A 168 -0.02 -29.29 -0.17
CA ASP A 168 -0.62 -27.98 0.07
C ASP A 168 -1.80 -27.76 -0.88
N ASN A 169 -2.82 -27.08 -0.38
CA ASN A 169 -3.92 -26.67 -1.23
C ASN A 169 -3.57 -25.42 -2.02
N TYR A 170 -3.24 -25.59 -3.31
CA TYR A 170 -2.96 -24.50 -4.24
C TYR A 170 -4.23 -23.90 -4.87
N GLY A 171 -5.36 -24.53 -4.64
CA GLY A 171 -6.62 -24.19 -5.31
C GLY A 171 -7.47 -23.18 -4.53
N TYR A 172 -6.86 -22.24 -3.81
CA TYR A 172 -7.64 -21.20 -3.14
C TYR A 172 -8.51 -20.44 -4.14
N ILE A 173 -9.79 -20.43 -3.87
CA ILE A 173 -10.79 -19.66 -4.62
C ILE A 173 -11.44 -18.67 -3.67
N ALA A 174 -11.25 -17.39 -3.90
CA ALA A 174 -11.86 -16.34 -3.11
C ALA A 174 -13.39 -16.45 -3.14
N PHE A 175 -14.01 -16.27 -1.97
CA PHE A 175 -15.46 -16.33 -1.81
C PHE A 175 -16.11 -17.67 -2.25
N LYS A 176 -15.34 -18.77 -2.28
CA LYS A 176 -15.88 -20.06 -2.73
C LYS A 176 -17.09 -20.49 -1.90
N ASP A 177 -16.97 -20.43 -0.58
CA ASP A 177 -18.03 -20.89 0.32
C ASP A 177 -19.31 -20.04 0.17
N PHE A 178 -19.17 -18.71 -0.01
CA PHE A 178 -20.30 -17.82 -0.35
C PHE A 178 -20.91 -18.15 -1.71
N ARG A 179 -20.10 -18.48 -2.72
CA ARG A 179 -20.59 -18.84 -4.05
C ARG A 179 -21.34 -20.16 -4.07
N ASP A 180 -20.88 -21.11 -3.28
CA ASP A 180 -21.46 -22.46 -3.20
C ASP A 180 -22.75 -22.45 -2.36
N ASP A 181 -22.79 -21.71 -1.26
CA ASP A 181 -23.98 -21.54 -0.39
C ASP A 181 -23.96 -20.15 0.25
N PRO A 182 -24.57 -19.14 -0.41
CA PRO A 182 -24.59 -17.75 0.08
C PRO A 182 -25.36 -17.56 1.40
N ASP A 183 -26.35 -18.41 1.67
CA ASP A 183 -27.19 -18.28 2.86
C ASP A 183 -26.47 -18.83 4.10
N ALA A 184 -25.71 -19.91 3.95
CA ALA A 184 -24.89 -20.47 5.02
C ALA A 184 -23.58 -19.69 5.24
N ASN A 185 -23.06 -19.01 4.22
CA ASN A 185 -21.78 -18.29 4.26
C ASN A 185 -21.93 -16.85 3.74
N PRO A 186 -22.72 -16.00 4.40
CA PRO A 186 -22.92 -14.62 3.95
C PRO A 186 -21.61 -13.84 3.93
N LEU A 187 -21.54 -12.82 3.08
CA LEU A 187 -20.44 -11.85 3.09
C LEU A 187 -20.58 -10.93 4.31
N ASP A 188 -19.44 -10.37 4.74
CA ASP A 188 -19.39 -9.35 5.79
C ASP A 188 -19.81 -7.98 5.23
N THR A 189 -21.07 -7.91 4.84
CA THR A 189 -21.74 -6.70 4.32
C THR A 189 -23.10 -6.57 4.98
N PRO A 190 -23.71 -5.38 5.04
CA PRO A 190 -25.04 -5.18 5.62
C PRO A 190 -26.12 -6.12 5.08
N SER A 191 -26.05 -6.45 3.80
CA SER A 191 -26.98 -7.39 3.16
C SER A 191 -26.55 -8.85 3.21
N GLY A 192 -25.33 -9.15 3.66
CA GLY A 192 -24.72 -10.46 3.55
C GLY A 192 -24.36 -10.86 2.12
N LYS A 193 -24.55 -9.98 1.14
CA LYS A 193 -24.37 -10.20 -0.29
C LYS A 193 -23.40 -9.22 -0.90
N LEU A 194 -23.06 -9.41 -2.17
CA LEU A 194 -22.29 -8.43 -2.93
C LEU A 194 -23.12 -7.17 -3.12
N GLU A 195 -22.63 -6.05 -2.58
CA GLU A 195 -23.29 -4.74 -2.70
C GLU A 195 -22.65 -3.93 -3.81
N ILE A 196 -23.41 -3.62 -4.85
CA ILE A 196 -22.98 -2.72 -5.91
C ILE A 196 -23.09 -1.27 -5.46
N TYR A 197 -24.08 -0.96 -4.62
CA TYR A 197 -24.28 0.34 -3.99
C TYR A 197 -23.94 0.26 -2.48
N CYS A 198 -23.00 1.05 -2.04
CA CYS A 198 -22.60 1.11 -0.65
C CYS A 198 -23.28 2.28 0.08
N GLN A 199 -24.36 2.00 0.81
CA GLN A 199 -25.12 3.01 1.55
C GLN A 199 -24.24 3.73 2.58
N THR A 200 -23.41 2.98 3.32
CA THR A 200 -22.50 3.57 4.33
C THR A 200 -21.52 4.59 3.74
N LEU A 201 -21.03 4.33 2.52
CA LEU A 201 -20.16 5.28 1.83
C LEU A 201 -20.95 6.49 1.34
N ALA A 202 -22.14 6.27 0.79
CA ALA A 202 -23.02 7.35 0.33
C ALA A 202 -23.41 8.28 1.50
N ASP A 203 -23.75 7.71 2.65
CA ASP A 203 -24.10 8.48 3.85
C ASP A 203 -22.92 9.31 4.37
N LYS A 204 -21.72 8.75 4.34
CA LYS A 204 -20.48 9.50 4.69
C LYS A 204 -20.24 10.66 3.75
N ILE A 205 -20.38 10.46 2.43
CA ILE A 205 -20.15 11.51 1.43
C ILE A 205 -21.22 12.61 1.55
N ASN A 206 -22.48 12.23 1.75
CA ASN A 206 -23.58 13.17 1.87
C ASN A 206 -23.59 13.92 3.22
N GLY A 207 -22.87 13.42 4.21
CA GLY A 207 -22.72 14.04 5.53
C GLY A 207 -21.50 14.98 5.66
N MET A 208 -20.66 15.04 4.61
CA MET A 208 -19.53 15.97 4.51
C MET A 208 -19.96 17.32 3.94
#